data_6afc082b7e3f02494ca185f51a648ffa
#
_entry.id   6afc082b7e3f02494ca185f51a648ffa
#
_cell.length_a   1.000
_cell.length_b   1.000
_cell.length_c   1.000
_cell.angle_alpha   90.00
_cell.angle_beta   90.00
_cell.angle_gamma   90.00
#
_symmetry.space_group_name_H-M   'P 1'
#
loop_
_entity.id
_entity.type
_entity.pdbx_description
1 polymer ?
#
loop_
_entity_poly.entity_id
_entity_poly.type
_entity_poly.pdbx_seq_one_letter_code
_entity_poly.pdbx_strand_id
1 'polypeptide(L)'
;MKSSVIVLGSVLLALVCFSGAAARTADDVIEDIIEYHGCYDREADEKVDELLTELTDMDERRGALWRDIMDYWDYVNSDLPVHENRLPNGLPDDDSLCIVVLGFELNDDGSMKEELIGRLQVALACARQYPNACVLCTGGGTAADAPEITEGRSMGDWMLAHGLSPHRLIVEDRSLTTAENAMNSYRILFSDYPSVESVAIVSSSYHIPWGSLLFEAGLMTSASERGTRRINVISNAAYPTTNDTYREDELLRWQTGGMLQMIGRNEKALEYYFDYENVKKPVL
;
A
#
# COMPACT_ATOMS: atom_id res chain seq x y z
N MET A 1 12.61 67.22 -59.54
CA MET A 1 13.20 66.06 -58.89
C MET A 1 12.78 66.05 -57.44
N LYS A 2 11.84 65.19 -57.05
CA LYS A 2 11.36 65.04 -55.65
C LYS A 2 11.80 63.67 -55.14
N SER A 3 12.68 63.66 -54.15
CA SER A 3 13.16 62.47 -53.48
C SER A 3 12.17 62.12 -52.38
N SER A 4 11.59 60.95 -52.49
CA SER A 4 10.75 60.37 -51.43
C SER A 4 11.62 59.50 -50.50
N VAL A 5 11.60 59.84 -49.22
CA VAL A 5 12.25 59.09 -48.18
C VAL A 5 11.21 58.11 -47.66
N ILE A 6 11.47 56.78 -47.78
CA ILE A 6 10.70 55.72 -47.20
C ILE A 6 11.26 55.42 -45.79
N VAL A 7 10.46 55.67 -44.75
CA VAL A 7 10.77 55.31 -43.38
C VAL A 7 10.22 53.89 -43.16
N LEU A 8 11.09 52.86 -43.02
CA LEU A 8 10.75 51.56 -42.57
C LEU A 8 10.60 51.55 -41.05
N GLY A 9 9.39 51.46 -40.58
CA GLY A 9 9.10 51.22 -39.16
C GLY A 9 9.25 49.74 -38.84
N SER A 10 10.28 49.38 -38.06
CA SER A 10 10.46 48.05 -37.51
C SER A 10 9.51 47.84 -36.33
N VAL A 11 8.48 47.02 -36.51
CA VAL A 11 7.62 46.55 -35.40
C VAL A 11 8.35 45.41 -34.73
N LEU A 12 8.89 45.67 -33.54
CA LEU A 12 9.46 44.63 -32.66
C LEU A 12 8.31 43.90 -31.97
N LEU A 13 7.97 42.66 -32.47
CA LEU A 13 7.01 41.77 -31.82
C LEU A 13 7.73 41.11 -30.64
N ALA A 14 7.48 41.60 -29.41
CA ALA A 14 7.95 40.94 -28.20
C ALA A 14 7.13 39.69 -28.00
N LEU A 15 7.71 38.49 -28.28
CA LEU A 15 7.19 37.22 -27.83
C LEU A 15 7.36 37.17 -26.31
N VAL A 16 6.27 37.41 -25.58
CA VAL A 16 6.19 37.07 -24.15
C VAL A 16 6.00 35.59 -24.07
N CYS A 17 7.08 34.82 -23.84
CA CYS A 17 7.00 33.45 -23.43
C CYS A 17 6.41 33.43 -22.02
N PHE A 18 5.10 33.20 -21.89
CA PHE A 18 4.51 32.72 -20.65
C PHE A 18 5.00 31.29 -20.43
N SER A 19 6.05 31.15 -19.63
CA SER A 19 6.30 29.87 -18.94
C SER A 19 5.21 29.75 -17.88
N GLY A 20 4.01 29.29 -18.27
CA GLY A 20 2.98 28.92 -17.33
C GLY A 20 3.51 27.75 -16.52
N ALA A 21 3.73 27.91 -15.23
CA ALA A 21 3.84 26.76 -14.35
C ALA A 21 2.60 25.88 -14.61
N ALA A 22 2.81 24.58 -14.80
CA ALA A 22 1.70 23.66 -14.95
C ALA A 22 0.77 23.83 -13.74
N ALA A 23 -0.54 23.89 -13.99
CA ALA A 23 -1.49 23.99 -12.89
C ALA A 23 -1.35 22.77 -12.00
N ARG A 24 -1.35 22.96 -10.69
CA ARG A 24 -1.31 21.89 -9.68
C ARG A 24 -2.48 20.93 -9.90
N THR A 25 -2.18 19.64 -9.91
CA THR A 25 -3.17 18.60 -10.17
C THR A 25 -3.65 17.96 -8.84
N ALA A 26 -4.77 17.26 -8.88
CA ALA A 26 -5.25 16.48 -7.73
C ALA A 26 -4.23 15.43 -7.29
N ASP A 27 -3.42 14.87 -8.21
CA ASP A 27 -2.35 13.93 -7.87
C ASP A 27 -1.20 14.60 -7.12
N ASP A 28 -0.90 15.85 -7.42
CA ASP A 28 0.13 16.63 -6.69
C ASP A 28 -0.35 16.96 -5.27
N VAL A 29 -1.66 17.23 -5.09
CA VAL A 29 -2.25 17.46 -3.76
C VAL A 29 -2.22 16.19 -2.93
N ILE A 30 -2.53 15.03 -3.52
CA ILE A 30 -2.47 13.73 -2.85
C ILE A 30 -1.03 13.40 -2.43
N GLU A 31 -0.07 13.66 -3.30
CA GLU A 31 1.35 13.48 -2.99
C GLU A 31 1.75 14.32 -1.76
N ASP A 32 1.35 15.58 -1.73
CA ASP A 32 1.62 16.47 -0.59
C ASP A 32 0.93 15.96 0.70
N ILE A 33 -0.33 15.49 0.65
CA ILE A 33 -1.02 14.89 1.80
C ILE A 33 -0.19 13.75 2.39
N ILE A 34 0.28 12.83 1.54
CA ILE A 34 1.09 11.69 1.96
C ILE A 34 2.41 12.15 2.58
N GLU A 35 3.09 13.12 1.96
CA GLU A 35 4.39 13.59 2.44
C GLU A 35 4.29 14.40 3.73
N TYR A 36 3.29 15.28 3.87
CA TYR A 36 3.11 16.03 5.11
C TYR A 36 2.80 15.08 6.28
N HIS A 37 1.83 14.21 6.14
CA HIS A 37 1.53 13.23 7.18
C HIS A 37 2.73 12.30 7.45
N GLY A 38 3.35 11.77 6.41
CA GLY A 38 4.49 10.86 6.51
C GLY A 38 5.75 11.47 7.14
N CYS A 39 5.92 12.79 7.06
CA CYS A 39 7.07 13.48 7.64
C CYS A 39 6.83 14.01 9.06
N TYR A 40 5.57 14.31 9.40
CA TYR A 40 5.24 15.10 10.59
C TYR A 40 4.14 14.47 11.46
N ASP A 41 3.50 13.38 10.99
CA ASP A 41 2.40 12.74 11.70
C ASP A 41 1.34 13.79 12.11
N ARG A 42 0.83 13.73 13.31
CA ARG A 42 -0.17 14.65 13.87
C ARG A 42 0.26 16.11 13.92
N GLU A 43 1.55 16.41 13.84
CA GLU A 43 2.02 17.80 13.75
C GLU A 43 1.56 18.46 12.43
N ALA A 44 1.25 17.65 11.41
CA ALA A 44 0.77 18.14 10.11
C ALA A 44 -0.76 18.13 9.99
N ASP A 45 -1.55 17.78 10.99
CA ASP A 45 -3.01 17.60 10.89
C ASP A 45 -3.70 18.82 10.25
N GLU A 46 -3.38 20.05 10.70
CA GLU A 46 -3.95 21.28 10.15
C GLU A 46 -3.61 21.41 8.64
N LYS A 47 -2.38 21.09 8.26
CA LYS A 47 -1.92 21.15 6.88
C LYS A 47 -2.56 20.09 5.99
N VAL A 48 -2.69 18.87 6.50
CA VAL A 48 -3.37 17.77 5.82
C VAL A 48 -4.85 18.10 5.60
N ASP A 49 -5.53 18.69 6.60
CA ASP A 49 -6.93 19.12 6.47
C ASP A 49 -7.13 20.22 5.42
N GLU A 50 -6.20 21.18 5.33
CA GLU A 50 -6.19 22.18 4.25
C GLU A 50 -6.08 21.50 2.87
N LEU A 51 -5.16 20.55 2.72
CA LEU A 51 -4.92 19.84 1.46
C LEU A 51 -6.11 18.93 1.10
N LEU A 52 -6.72 18.27 2.06
CA LEU A 52 -7.95 17.48 1.85
C LEU A 52 -9.13 18.36 1.41
N THR A 53 -9.19 19.60 1.90
CA THR A 53 -10.18 20.58 1.46
C THR A 53 -9.90 21.02 0.02
N GLU A 54 -8.64 21.37 -0.30
CA GLU A 54 -8.22 21.69 -1.67
C GLU A 54 -8.54 20.55 -2.64
N LEU A 55 -8.22 19.30 -2.26
CA LEU A 55 -8.53 18.12 -3.06
C LEU A 55 -10.04 17.95 -3.27
N THR A 56 -10.85 18.20 -2.24
CA THR A 56 -12.33 18.13 -2.34
C THR A 56 -12.89 19.18 -3.29
N ASP A 57 -12.34 20.39 -3.28
CA ASP A 57 -12.73 21.47 -4.20
C ASP A 57 -12.35 21.14 -5.66
N MET A 58 -11.27 20.39 -5.87
CA MET A 58 -10.85 19.93 -7.22
C MET A 58 -11.65 18.71 -7.69
N ASP A 59 -11.88 17.76 -6.79
CA ASP A 59 -12.58 16.48 -7.04
C ASP A 59 -13.20 15.98 -5.74
N GLU A 60 -14.51 16.21 -5.56
CA GLU A 60 -15.28 15.85 -4.35
C GLU A 60 -15.14 14.34 -4.00
N ARG A 61 -15.16 13.48 -5.02
CA ARG A 61 -15.07 12.03 -4.83
C ARG A 61 -13.68 11.62 -4.32
N ARG A 62 -12.62 12.18 -4.89
CA ARG A 62 -11.24 11.92 -4.45
C ARG A 62 -11.00 12.52 -3.08
N GLY A 63 -11.51 13.70 -2.80
CA GLY A 63 -11.42 14.34 -1.49
C GLY A 63 -12.05 13.47 -0.39
N ALA A 64 -13.25 12.95 -0.61
CA ALA A 64 -13.91 12.03 0.32
C ALA A 64 -13.10 10.73 0.52
N LEU A 65 -12.62 10.13 -0.58
CA LEU A 65 -11.81 8.91 -0.52
C LEU A 65 -10.53 9.10 0.30
N TRP A 66 -9.80 10.19 0.05
CA TRP A 66 -8.55 10.43 0.76
C TRP A 66 -8.74 10.82 2.22
N ARG A 67 -9.86 11.42 2.58
CA ARG A 67 -10.25 11.62 3.99
C ARG A 67 -10.43 10.27 4.70
N ASP A 68 -11.18 9.34 4.09
CA ASP A 68 -11.33 7.99 4.63
C ASP A 68 -9.98 7.25 4.76
N ILE A 69 -9.06 7.43 3.80
CA ILE A 69 -7.72 6.81 3.84
C ILE A 69 -6.89 7.41 4.98
N MET A 70 -6.92 8.73 5.17
CA MET A 70 -6.18 9.38 6.25
C MET A 70 -6.73 9.00 7.63
N ASP A 71 -8.05 8.95 7.78
CA ASP A 71 -8.70 8.46 9.01
C ASP A 71 -8.26 7.01 9.33
N TYR A 72 -8.13 6.17 8.30
CA TYR A 72 -7.65 4.80 8.48
C TYR A 72 -6.15 4.74 8.79
N TRP A 73 -5.33 5.65 8.23
CA TRP A 73 -3.91 5.73 8.55
C TRP A 73 -3.69 6.08 10.02
N ASP A 74 -4.42 7.08 10.52
CA ASP A 74 -4.41 7.42 11.94
C ASP A 74 -4.85 6.25 12.82
N TYR A 75 -5.92 5.56 12.42
CA TYR A 75 -6.43 4.40 13.14
C TYR A 75 -5.39 3.27 13.25
N VAL A 76 -4.69 2.93 12.18
CA VAL A 76 -3.71 1.83 12.23
C VAL A 76 -2.50 2.15 13.08
N ASN A 77 -2.16 3.42 13.24
CA ASN A 77 -1.02 3.86 14.03
C ASN A 77 -1.37 4.11 15.52
N SER A 78 -2.66 4.29 15.86
CA SER A 78 -3.08 4.60 17.23
C SER A 78 -3.93 3.53 17.90
N ASP A 79 -4.91 2.97 17.20
CA ASP A 79 -6.00 2.21 17.80
C ASP A 79 -6.17 0.79 17.23
N LEU A 80 -5.43 0.40 16.19
CA LEU A 80 -5.55 -0.93 15.58
C LEU A 80 -5.21 -2.03 16.59
N PRO A 81 -6.15 -2.91 16.97
CA PRO A 81 -5.83 -4.05 17.81
C PRO A 81 -5.01 -5.08 17.01
N VAL A 82 -3.84 -5.45 17.52
CA VAL A 82 -3.02 -6.53 16.95
C VAL A 82 -3.33 -7.83 17.69
N HIS A 83 -3.88 -8.80 16.97
CA HIS A 83 -4.26 -10.10 17.53
C HIS A 83 -3.14 -11.11 17.36
N GLU A 84 -2.50 -11.52 18.45
CA GLU A 84 -1.39 -12.48 18.38
C GLU A 84 -1.88 -13.91 18.13
N ASN A 85 -1.17 -14.62 17.26
CA ASN A 85 -1.28 -16.06 16.98
C ASN A 85 -2.59 -16.55 16.35
N ARG A 86 -3.66 -15.77 16.30
CA ARG A 86 -4.96 -16.15 15.73
C ARG A 86 -5.84 -14.93 15.45
N LEU A 87 -6.81 -15.11 14.57
CA LEU A 87 -7.89 -14.13 14.36
C LEU A 87 -8.86 -14.11 15.55
N PRO A 88 -9.53 -12.97 15.81
CA PRO A 88 -10.63 -12.93 16.78
C PRO A 88 -11.81 -13.79 16.30
N ASN A 89 -12.70 -14.14 17.23
CA ASN A 89 -13.96 -14.80 16.86
C ASN A 89 -14.96 -13.81 16.29
N GLY A 90 -15.89 -14.29 15.47
CA GLY A 90 -17.01 -13.50 14.97
C GLY A 90 -16.77 -12.83 13.60
N LEU A 91 -15.67 -13.15 12.92
CA LEU A 91 -15.51 -12.81 11.51
C LEU A 91 -16.43 -13.67 10.63
N PRO A 92 -16.68 -13.30 9.36
CA PRO A 92 -17.42 -14.14 8.43
C PRO A 92 -16.85 -15.56 8.36
N ASP A 93 -17.70 -16.57 8.52
CA ASP A 93 -17.31 -17.99 8.43
C ASP A 93 -17.88 -18.62 7.14
N ASP A 94 -17.63 -17.94 6.02
CA ASP A 94 -18.01 -18.35 4.68
C ASP A 94 -16.92 -17.94 3.67
N ASP A 95 -17.19 -18.06 2.39
CA ASP A 95 -16.26 -17.73 1.29
C ASP A 95 -16.13 -16.22 1.02
N SER A 96 -16.78 -15.37 1.82
CA SER A 96 -16.62 -13.92 1.75
C SER A 96 -15.36 -13.41 2.47
N LEU A 97 -14.74 -14.25 3.32
CA LEU A 97 -13.49 -13.94 4.02
C LEU A 97 -12.28 -14.50 3.26
N CYS A 98 -11.25 -13.68 3.08
CA CYS A 98 -9.93 -14.10 2.62
C CYS A 98 -8.86 -13.78 3.68
N ILE A 99 -8.09 -14.77 4.08
CA ILE A 99 -6.92 -14.62 4.95
C ILE A 99 -5.71 -14.34 4.07
N VAL A 100 -5.15 -13.14 4.15
CA VAL A 100 -4.01 -12.71 3.33
C VAL A 100 -2.73 -12.83 4.16
N VAL A 101 -1.79 -13.64 3.70
CA VAL A 101 -0.49 -13.87 4.34
C VAL A 101 0.58 -13.07 3.61
N LEU A 102 1.15 -12.09 4.30
CA LEU A 102 2.23 -11.27 3.74
C LEU A 102 3.56 -12.02 3.80
N GLY A 103 4.28 -11.96 2.69
CA GLY A 103 5.63 -12.50 2.57
C GLY A 103 6.62 -11.83 3.53
N PHE A 104 7.74 -12.51 3.68
CA PHE A 104 8.94 -12.01 4.37
C PHE A 104 10.14 -12.59 3.63
N GLU A 105 11.09 -11.79 3.26
CA GLU A 105 12.26 -12.17 2.44
C GLU A 105 12.71 -13.62 2.59
N LEU A 106 13.03 -14.27 1.48
CA LEU A 106 13.68 -15.57 1.49
C LEU A 106 15.17 -15.45 1.87
N ASN A 107 15.80 -16.55 2.26
CA ASN A 107 17.25 -16.64 2.27
C ASN A 107 17.80 -16.61 0.85
N ASP A 108 19.09 -16.31 0.67
CA ASP A 108 19.72 -16.20 -0.65
C ASP A 108 19.55 -17.47 -1.50
N ASP A 109 19.48 -18.65 -0.87
CA ASP A 109 19.27 -19.95 -1.52
C ASP A 109 17.78 -20.26 -1.84
N GLY A 110 16.85 -19.35 -1.55
CA GLY A 110 15.42 -19.51 -1.77
C GLY A 110 14.68 -20.23 -0.64
N SER A 111 15.35 -20.66 0.42
CA SER A 111 14.70 -21.23 1.59
C SER A 111 13.95 -20.16 2.40
N MET A 112 12.84 -20.55 3.05
CA MET A 112 12.07 -19.65 3.89
C MET A 112 12.81 -19.32 5.18
N LYS A 113 12.83 -18.05 5.56
CA LYS A 113 13.30 -17.59 6.87
C LYS A 113 12.36 -18.07 7.98
N GLU A 114 12.87 -18.21 9.19
CA GLU A 114 12.11 -18.66 10.36
C GLU A 114 10.87 -17.78 10.63
N GLU A 115 11.01 -16.48 10.46
CA GLU A 115 9.89 -15.53 10.62
C GLU A 115 8.77 -15.79 9.62
N LEU A 116 9.08 -16.08 8.35
CA LEU A 116 8.09 -16.44 7.35
C LEU A 116 7.34 -17.73 7.73
N ILE A 117 8.07 -18.73 8.23
CA ILE A 117 7.45 -19.97 8.73
C ILE A 117 6.54 -19.67 9.93
N GLY A 118 6.94 -18.75 10.83
CA GLY A 118 6.10 -18.29 11.94
C GLY A 118 4.78 -17.67 11.48
N ARG A 119 4.83 -16.78 10.48
CA ARG A 119 3.62 -16.21 9.86
C ARG A 119 2.71 -17.30 9.28
N LEU A 120 3.28 -18.31 8.63
CA LEU A 120 2.52 -19.44 8.06
C LEU A 120 1.86 -20.31 9.13
N GLN A 121 2.50 -20.52 10.27
CA GLN A 121 1.91 -21.24 11.40
C GLN A 121 0.68 -20.50 11.94
N VAL A 122 0.76 -19.17 12.07
CA VAL A 122 -0.38 -18.33 12.45
C VAL A 122 -1.48 -18.40 11.39
N ALA A 123 -1.13 -18.25 10.12
CA ALA A 123 -2.09 -18.33 9.00
C ALA A 123 -2.81 -19.69 8.95
N LEU A 124 -2.10 -20.79 9.20
CA LEU A 124 -2.69 -22.13 9.24
C LEU A 124 -3.66 -22.28 10.43
N ALA A 125 -3.33 -21.70 11.59
CA ALA A 125 -4.23 -21.67 12.73
C ALA A 125 -5.50 -20.86 12.43
N CYS A 126 -5.38 -19.70 11.79
CA CYS A 126 -6.50 -18.89 11.31
C CYS A 126 -7.34 -19.64 10.27
N ALA A 127 -6.71 -20.32 9.32
CA ALA A 127 -7.40 -21.11 8.29
C ALA A 127 -8.17 -22.32 8.84
N ARG A 128 -7.73 -22.86 9.97
CA ARG A 128 -8.46 -23.92 10.71
C ARG A 128 -9.63 -23.35 11.53
N GLN A 129 -9.47 -22.12 12.05
CA GLN A 129 -10.52 -21.41 12.78
C GLN A 129 -11.66 -20.99 11.85
N TYR A 130 -11.34 -20.60 10.62
CA TYR A 130 -12.28 -20.17 9.56
C TYR A 130 -12.18 -21.13 8.36
N PRO A 131 -12.81 -22.31 8.44
CA PRO A 131 -12.60 -23.40 7.47
C PRO A 131 -13.14 -23.09 6.07
N ASN A 132 -14.03 -22.12 5.93
CA ASN A 132 -14.62 -21.71 4.65
C ASN A 132 -13.89 -20.53 3.99
N ALA A 133 -13.05 -19.79 4.73
CA ALA A 133 -12.25 -18.70 4.18
C ALA A 133 -11.19 -19.18 3.18
N CYS A 134 -10.91 -18.42 2.12
CA CYS A 134 -9.74 -18.66 1.29
C CYS A 134 -8.47 -18.12 1.99
N VAL A 135 -7.30 -18.59 1.52
CA VAL A 135 -5.99 -18.13 2.01
C VAL A 135 -5.18 -17.66 0.81
N LEU A 136 -4.77 -16.41 0.82
CA LEU A 136 -3.94 -15.82 -0.20
C LEU A 136 -2.53 -15.61 0.35
N CYS A 137 -1.54 -16.25 -0.28
CA CYS A 137 -0.12 -16.07 0.01
C CYS A 137 0.45 -15.10 -1.02
N THR A 138 1.04 -13.96 -0.60
CA THR A 138 1.52 -12.90 -1.50
C THR A 138 2.98 -12.56 -1.24
N GLY A 139 3.78 -12.50 -2.31
CA GLY A 139 5.19 -12.12 -2.32
C GLY A 139 5.95 -12.74 -3.48
N GLY A 140 6.83 -11.97 -4.09
CA GLY A 140 7.63 -12.35 -5.25
C GLY A 140 8.97 -12.97 -4.92
N GLY A 141 9.91 -12.89 -5.85
CA GLY A 141 11.25 -13.45 -5.71
C GLY A 141 12.19 -12.46 -5.02
N THR A 142 12.63 -12.80 -3.80
CA THR A 142 13.55 -12.00 -2.99
C THR A 142 14.89 -12.69 -2.73
N ALA A 143 15.04 -13.95 -3.17
CA ALA A 143 16.27 -14.72 -3.03
C ALA A 143 17.34 -14.26 -4.02
N ALA A 144 18.52 -13.86 -3.53
CA ALA A 144 19.58 -13.33 -4.39
C ALA A 144 20.17 -14.39 -5.34
N ASP A 145 20.34 -15.64 -4.88
CA ASP A 145 20.94 -16.74 -5.64
C ASP A 145 19.89 -17.62 -6.35
N ALA A 146 18.58 -17.42 -6.05
CA ALA A 146 17.47 -18.21 -6.61
C ALA A 146 16.25 -17.31 -6.92
N PRO A 147 16.38 -16.34 -7.84
CA PRO A 147 15.33 -15.33 -8.09
C PRO A 147 14.04 -15.89 -8.70
N GLU A 148 14.05 -17.13 -9.21
CA GLU A 148 12.88 -17.84 -9.70
C GLU A 148 12.01 -18.41 -8.56
N ILE A 149 12.56 -18.53 -7.35
CA ILE A 149 11.80 -18.97 -6.17
C ILE A 149 11.10 -17.75 -5.56
N THR A 150 9.78 -17.85 -5.42
CA THR A 150 8.95 -16.75 -4.92
C THR A 150 8.39 -17.08 -3.52
N GLU A 151 8.22 -16.04 -2.71
CA GLU A 151 7.64 -16.15 -1.37
C GLU A 151 6.23 -16.75 -1.43
N GLY A 152 5.36 -16.19 -2.29
CA GLY A 152 3.98 -16.62 -2.42
C GLY A 152 3.85 -18.10 -2.77
N ARG A 153 4.69 -18.60 -3.69
CA ARG A 153 4.70 -20.03 -4.06
C ARG A 153 5.23 -20.91 -2.93
N SER A 154 6.35 -20.52 -2.32
CA SER A 154 6.95 -21.25 -1.21
C SER A 154 5.99 -21.33 -0.01
N MET A 155 5.29 -20.24 0.30
CA MET A 155 4.24 -20.20 1.31
C MET A 155 3.06 -21.12 0.96
N GLY A 156 2.60 -21.05 -0.30
CA GLY A 156 1.51 -21.90 -0.79
C GLY A 156 1.82 -23.38 -0.67
N ASP A 157 3.01 -23.80 -1.12
CA ASP A 157 3.47 -25.18 -1.04
C ASP A 157 3.55 -25.66 0.42
N TRP A 158 4.06 -24.81 1.32
CA TRP A 158 4.09 -25.08 2.75
C TRP A 158 2.68 -25.26 3.32
N MET A 159 1.74 -24.38 3.00
CA MET A 159 0.35 -24.46 3.47
C MET A 159 -0.32 -25.75 3.00
N LEU A 160 -0.13 -26.17 1.75
CA LEU A 160 -0.63 -27.44 1.22
C LEU A 160 -0.04 -28.63 1.93
N ALA A 161 1.28 -28.64 2.15
CA ALA A 161 1.98 -29.71 2.87
C ALA A 161 1.50 -29.85 4.32
N HIS A 162 0.96 -28.77 4.93
CA HIS A 162 0.42 -28.78 6.30
C HIS A 162 -1.10 -28.90 6.37
N GLY A 163 -1.76 -29.25 5.25
CA GLY A 163 -3.15 -29.68 5.21
C GLY A 163 -4.17 -28.59 4.83
N LEU A 164 -3.73 -27.45 4.30
CA LEU A 164 -4.65 -26.52 3.64
C LEU A 164 -5.22 -27.19 2.37
N SER A 165 -6.54 -27.11 2.18
CA SER A 165 -7.17 -27.60 0.95
C SER A 165 -6.72 -26.78 -0.27
N PRO A 166 -6.32 -27.41 -1.40
CA PRO A 166 -5.93 -26.69 -2.61
C PRO A 166 -7.00 -25.72 -3.14
N HIS A 167 -8.28 -26.00 -2.91
CA HIS A 167 -9.38 -25.14 -3.36
C HIS A 167 -9.48 -23.82 -2.60
N ARG A 168 -8.78 -23.71 -1.46
CA ARG A 168 -8.75 -22.52 -0.62
C ARG A 168 -7.51 -21.69 -0.83
N LEU A 169 -6.49 -22.22 -1.50
CA LEU A 169 -5.21 -21.56 -1.70
C LEU A 169 -5.26 -20.64 -2.91
N ILE A 170 -4.83 -19.39 -2.71
CA ILE A 170 -4.55 -18.40 -3.73
C ILE A 170 -3.08 -18.02 -3.61
N VAL A 171 -2.37 -17.93 -4.73
CA VAL A 171 -0.95 -17.54 -4.77
C VAL A 171 -0.80 -16.28 -5.62
N GLU A 172 -0.20 -15.25 -5.04
CA GLU A 172 0.33 -14.08 -5.72
C GLU A 172 1.86 -14.14 -5.58
N ASP A 173 2.59 -14.17 -6.68
CA ASP A 173 4.03 -14.47 -6.71
C ASP A 173 4.86 -13.43 -7.51
N ARG A 174 4.37 -12.18 -7.64
CA ARG A 174 5.03 -11.14 -8.44
C ARG A 174 5.49 -9.92 -7.64
N SER A 175 4.92 -9.70 -6.47
CA SER A 175 5.10 -8.50 -5.70
C SER A 175 6.46 -8.45 -5.01
N LEU A 176 7.16 -7.32 -5.11
CA LEU A 176 8.44 -7.08 -4.47
C LEU A 176 8.34 -6.11 -3.27
N THR A 177 7.18 -5.49 -3.08
CA THR A 177 6.90 -4.55 -1.98
C THR A 177 5.53 -4.80 -1.39
N THR A 178 5.28 -4.30 -0.17
CA THR A 178 3.96 -4.42 0.48
C THR A 178 2.87 -3.69 -0.31
N ALA A 179 3.19 -2.58 -0.97
CA ALA A 179 2.26 -1.89 -1.86
C ALA A 179 1.86 -2.75 -3.07
N GLU A 180 2.82 -3.44 -3.68
CA GLU A 180 2.55 -4.38 -4.78
C GLU A 180 1.76 -5.59 -4.29
N ASN A 181 2.06 -6.12 -3.08
CA ASN A 181 1.27 -7.18 -2.46
C ASN A 181 -0.21 -6.78 -2.41
N ALA A 182 -0.51 -5.58 -1.93
CA ALA A 182 -1.88 -5.06 -1.86
C ALA A 182 -2.52 -4.94 -3.24
N MET A 183 -1.86 -4.28 -4.19
CA MET A 183 -2.40 -4.04 -5.54
C MET A 183 -2.61 -5.32 -6.34
N ASN A 184 -1.66 -6.27 -6.28
CA ASN A 184 -1.74 -7.52 -7.03
C ASN A 184 -2.76 -8.48 -6.39
N SER A 185 -2.80 -8.56 -5.05
CA SER A 185 -3.83 -9.33 -4.33
C SER A 185 -5.23 -8.83 -4.66
N TYR A 186 -5.44 -7.50 -4.66
CA TYR A 186 -6.72 -6.92 -5.06
C TYR A 186 -7.13 -7.34 -6.46
N ARG A 187 -6.23 -7.27 -7.44
CA ARG A 187 -6.55 -7.67 -8.83
C ARG A 187 -7.04 -9.11 -8.92
N ILE A 188 -6.38 -10.03 -8.20
CA ILE A 188 -6.77 -11.44 -8.14
C ILE A 188 -8.13 -11.61 -7.44
N LEU A 189 -8.30 -11.03 -6.25
CA LEU A 189 -9.53 -11.15 -5.48
C LEU A 189 -10.73 -10.54 -6.22
N PHE A 190 -10.52 -9.42 -6.89
CA PHE A 190 -11.57 -8.75 -7.63
C PHE A 190 -11.99 -9.54 -8.88
N SER A 191 -11.02 -10.10 -9.64
CA SER A 191 -11.30 -10.78 -10.92
C SER A 191 -11.82 -12.20 -10.73
N ASP A 192 -11.18 -12.96 -9.83
CA ASP A 192 -11.31 -14.42 -9.79
C ASP A 192 -12.11 -14.91 -8.58
N TYR A 193 -12.29 -14.07 -7.55
CA TYR A 193 -12.96 -14.41 -6.29
C TYR A 193 -14.09 -13.44 -5.96
N PRO A 194 -15.18 -13.43 -6.72
CA PRO A 194 -16.26 -12.44 -6.59
C PRO A 194 -17.03 -12.52 -5.28
N SER A 195 -16.96 -13.63 -4.54
CA SER A 195 -17.59 -13.78 -3.23
C SER A 195 -16.80 -13.10 -2.10
N VAL A 196 -15.48 -12.83 -2.28
CA VAL A 196 -14.68 -12.20 -1.23
C VAL A 196 -15.07 -10.74 -1.04
N GLU A 197 -15.52 -10.37 0.15
CA GLU A 197 -15.92 -9.03 0.56
C GLU A 197 -15.02 -8.46 1.67
N SER A 198 -14.25 -9.32 2.33
CA SER A 198 -13.38 -8.93 3.44
C SER A 198 -12.08 -9.70 3.44
N VAL A 199 -11.03 -9.04 3.95
CA VAL A 199 -9.72 -9.65 4.16
C VAL A 199 -9.29 -9.51 5.62
N ALA A 200 -8.52 -10.50 6.08
CA ALA A 200 -7.82 -10.47 7.35
C ALA A 200 -6.32 -10.64 7.08
N ILE A 201 -5.50 -9.71 7.57
CA ILE A 201 -4.06 -9.69 7.29
C ILE A 201 -3.32 -10.56 8.30
N VAL A 202 -2.45 -11.44 7.81
CA VAL A 202 -1.51 -12.21 8.64
C VAL A 202 -0.09 -11.78 8.33
N SER A 203 0.64 -11.32 9.35
CA SER A 203 2.03 -10.87 9.24
C SER A 203 2.74 -10.92 10.60
N SER A 204 3.94 -10.36 10.72
CA SER A 204 4.61 -10.12 12.00
C SER A 204 4.00 -8.91 12.71
N SER A 205 4.06 -8.88 14.04
CA SER A 205 3.41 -7.83 14.86
C SER A 205 3.74 -6.42 14.40
N TYR A 206 5.00 -6.13 14.17
CA TYR A 206 5.47 -4.81 13.71
C TYR A 206 4.99 -4.45 12.30
N HIS A 207 4.70 -5.44 11.45
CA HIS A 207 4.30 -5.23 10.06
C HIS A 207 2.77 -5.10 9.88
N ILE A 208 1.97 -5.46 10.89
CA ILE A 208 0.49 -5.41 10.83
C ILE A 208 -0.02 -4.00 10.53
N PRO A 209 0.40 -2.91 11.22
CA PRO A 209 -0.10 -1.57 10.91
C PRO A 209 0.23 -1.14 9.47
N TRP A 210 1.45 -1.40 9.01
CA TRP A 210 1.88 -1.07 7.65
C TRP A 210 1.11 -1.89 6.59
N GLY A 211 1.06 -3.22 6.74
CA GLY A 211 0.32 -4.09 5.83
C GLY A 211 -1.17 -3.75 5.78
N SER A 212 -1.80 -3.51 6.95
CA SER A 212 -3.22 -3.15 7.01
C SER A 212 -3.50 -1.83 6.29
N LEU A 213 -2.68 -0.80 6.50
CA LEU A 213 -2.80 0.48 5.81
C LEU A 213 -2.77 0.31 4.28
N LEU A 214 -1.71 -0.33 3.77
CA LEU A 214 -1.53 -0.43 2.32
C LEU A 214 -2.60 -1.30 1.66
N PHE A 215 -3.05 -2.36 2.34
CA PHE A 215 -4.16 -3.17 1.83
C PHE A 215 -5.46 -2.40 1.81
N GLU A 216 -5.86 -1.73 2.91
CA GLU A 216 -7.11 -0.97 2.93
C GLU A 216 -7.07 0.19 1.92
N ALA A 217 -6.02 1.00 1.90
CA ALA A 217 -5.87 2.10 0.95
C ALA A 217 -5.88 1.60 -0.51
N GLY A 218 -5.22 0.47 -0.80
CA GLY A 218 -5.23 -0.16 -2.12
C GLY A 218 -6.58 -0.67 -2.54
N LEU A 219 -7.33 -1.28 -1.62
CA LEU A 219 -8.68 -1.74 -1.84
C LEU A 219 -9.65 -0.57 -2.07
N MET A 220 -9.52 0.51 -1.30
CA MET A 220 -10.34 1.72 -1.41
C MET A 220 -10.11 2.46 -2.73
N THR A 221 -8.85 2.73 -3.09
CA THR A 221 -8.48 3.44 -4.33
C THR A 221 -8.90 2.64 -5.55
N SER A 222 -8.60 1.36 -5.59
CA SER A 222 -8.96 0.50 -6.72
C SER A 222 -10.46 0.33 -6.89
N ALA A 223 -11.23 0.21 -5.81
CA ALA A 223 -12.69 0.15 -5.87
C ALA A 223 -13.28 1.48 -6.38
N SER A 224 -12.74 2.61 -5.92
CA SER A 224 -13.14 3.94 -6.36
C SER A 224 -12.87 4.17 -7.84
N GLU A 225 -11.67 3.88 -8.33
CA GLU A 225 -11.29 4.07 -9.73
C GLU A 225 -12.12 3.23 -10.70
N ARG A 226 -12.47 2.01 -10.32
CA ARG A 226 -13.20 1.07 -11.17
C ARG A 226 -14.71 1.16 -11.03
N GLY A 227 -15.22 1.89 -10.03
CA GLY A 227 -16.67 1.94 -9.73
C GLY A 227 -17.22 0.56 -9.33
N THR A 228 -16.44 -0.22 -8.60
CA THR A 228 -16.72 -1.62 -8.31
C THR A 228 -17.04 -1.85 -6.83
N ARG A 229 -17.30 -3.12 -6.46
CA ARG A 229 -17.51 -3.52 -5.06
C ARG A 229 -16.29 -3.17 -4.20
N ARG A 230 -16.53 -2.85 -2.95
CA ARG A 230 -15.47 -2.66 -1.95
C ARG A 230 -15.16 -4.01 -1.28
N ILE A 231 -13.88 -4.29 -1.09
CA ILE A 231 -13.37 -5.31 -0.18
C ILE A 231 -12.70 -4.52 0.95
N ASN A 232 -12.87 -4.93 2.22
CA ASN A 232 -12.34 -4.18 3.36
C ASN A 232 -11.37 -5.06 4.16
N VAL A 233 -10.37 -4.44 4.77
CA VAL A 233 -9.55 -5.06 5.81
C VAL A 233 -10.34 -5.00 7.12
N ILE A 234 -10.77 -6.15 7.63
CA ILE A 234 -11.65 -6.21 8.81
C ILE A 234 -10.95 -6.74 10.07
N SER A 235 -9.76 -7.36 9.92
CA SER A 235 -9.03 -7.91 11.05
C SER A 235 -7.58 -8.24 10.67
N ASN A 236 -6.83 -8.69 11.67
CA ASN A 236 -5.47 -9.16 11.51
C ASN A 236 -5.14 -10.29 12.48
N ALA A 237 -4.05 -11.03 12.19
CA ALA A 237 -3.42 -11.93 13.15
C ALA A 237 -1.90 -11.85 13.00
N ALA A 238 -1.20 -11.71 14.12
CA ALA A 238 0.23 -11.48 14.12
C ALA A 238 1.03 -12.70 14.60
N TYR A 239 2.11 -13.00 13.89
CA TYR A 239 3.21 -13.75 14.47
C TYR A 239 3.95 -12.83 15.45
N PRO A 240 3.95 -13.14 16.76
CA PRO A 240 4.64 -12.31 17.73
C PRO A 240 6.15 -12.43 17.52
N THR A 241 6.77 -11.32 17.23
CA THR A 241 8.22 -11.24 17.06
C THR A 241 8.79 -10.12 17.92
N THR A 242 9.93 -10.38 18.52
CA THR A 242 10.72 -9.39 19.27
C THR A 242 11.75 -8.72 18.38
N ASN A 243 11.54 -8.71 17.07
CA ASN A 243 12.51 -8.15 16.15
C ASN A 243 12.67 -6.65 16.38
N ASP A 244 13.69 -6.29 17.17
CA ASP A 244 14.08 -4.91 17.50
C ASP A 244 14.60 -4.13 16.27
N THR A 245 14.59 -4.74 15.08
CA THR A 245 15.05 -4.12 13.84
C THR A 245 14.09 -3.06 13.31
N TYR A 246 12.82 -3.11 13.73
CA TYR A 246 11.81 -2.11 13.36
C TYR A 246 11.59 -1.15 14.51
N ARG A 247 12.10 0.06 14.36
CA ARG A 247 11.85 1.15 15.30
C ARG A 247 10.49 1.78 14.99
N GLU A 248 9.78 2.26 16.00
CA GLU A 248 8.51 2.97 15.83
C GLU A 248 8.64 4.18 14.88
N ASP A 249 9.79 4.86 14.92
CA ASP A 249 10.12 5.99 14.04
C ASP A 249 10.32 5.60 12.57
N GLU A 250 10.45 4.30 12.24
CA GLU A 250 10.55 3.82 10.88
C GLU A 250 9.20 3.44 10.26
N LEU A 251 8.20 3.13 11.07
CA LEU A 251 6.88 2.71 10.57
C LEU A 251 6.30 3.72 9.60
N LEU A 252 6.24 4.99 10.01
CA LEU A 252 5.68 6.08 9.22
C LEU A 252 6.44 6.25 7.89
N ARG A 253 7.77 6.12 7.91
CA ARG A 253 8.62 6.12 6.72
C ARG A 253 8.21 5.04 5.71
N TRP A 254 8.07 3.79 6.18
CA TRP A 254 7.69 2.67 5.31
C TRP A 254 6.27 2.79 4.79
N GLN A 255 5.35 3.28 5.60
CA GLN A 255 3.98 3.58 5.20
C GLN A 255 3.96 4.65 4.11
N THR A 256 4.70 5.74 4.29
CA THR A 256 4.80 6.85 3.32
C THR A 256 5.34 6.36 1.97
N GLY A 257 6.45 5.62 1.97
CA GLY A 257 7.00 5.03 0.75
C GLY A 257 5.97 4.14 0.04
N GLY A 258 5.25 3.30 0.78
CA GLY A 258 4.19 2.45 0.23
C GLY A 258 3.03 3.25 -0.36
N MET A 259 2.56 4.27 0.33
CA MET A 259 1.48 5.15 -0.15
C MET A 259 1.89 5.91 -1.42
N LEU A 260 3.11 6.45 -1.48
CA LEU A 260 3.66 7.09 -2.67
C LEU A 260 3.76 6.12 -3.85
N GLN A 261 4.20 4.88 -3.60
CA GLN A 261 4.26 3.84 -4.64
C GLN A 261 2.86 3.53 -5.20
N MET A 262 1.84 3.47 -4.35
CA MET A 262 0.47 3.17 -4.76
C MET A 262 -0.14 4.24 -5.68
N ILE A 263 0.26 5.50 -5.53
CA ILE A 263 -0.16 6.60 -6.42
C ILE A 263 0.77 6.79 -7.63
N GLY A 264 1.71 5.87 -7.84
CA GLY A 264 2.63 5.88 -9.00
C GLY A 264 3.85 6.79 -8.83
N ARG A 265 4.14 7.30 -7.64
CA ARG A 265 5.34 8.11 -7.32
C ARG A 265 6.53 7.22 -6.95
N ASN A 266 6.87 6.28 -7.84
CA ASN A 266 7.85 5.23 -7.56
C ASN A 266 9.25 5.79 -7.23
N GLU A 267 9.74 6.82 -7.93
CA GLU A 267 11.04 7.42 -7.67
C GLU A 267 11.10 8.00 -6.24
N LYS A 268 10.08 8.74 -5.84
CA LYS A 268 9.94 9.24 -4.46
C LYS A 268 9.83 8.13 -3.43
N ALA A 269 9.04 7.10 -3.70
CA ALA A 269 8.93 5.94 -2.82
C ALA A 269 10.29 5.29 -2.53
N LEU A 270 11.17 5.19 -3.55
CA LEU A 270 12.52 4.67 -3.38
C LEU A 270 13.38 5.54 -2.46
N GLU A 271 13.21 6.87 -2.46
CA GLU A 271 13.90 7.76 -1.52
C GLU A 271 13.49 7.43 -0.08
N TYR A 272 12.19 7.24 0.20
CA TYR A 272 11.70 6.83 1.52
C TYR A 272 12.22 5.45 1.93
N TYR A 273 12.32 4.51 1.01
CA TYR A 273 12.78 3.17 1.32
C TYR A 273 14.30 3.09 1.55
N PHE A 274 15.10 3.78 0.73
CA PHE A 274 16.53 3.52 0.67
C PHE A 274 17.43 4.75 0.91
N ASP A 275 16.88 5.98 0.90
CA ASP A 275 17.64 7.23 1.02
C ASP A 275 16.95 8.27 1.90
N TYR A 276 16.29 7.80 2.95
CA TYR A 276 15.42 8.64 3.80
C TYR A 276 16.14 9.84 4.43
N GLU A 277 17.42 9.70 4.74
CA GLU A 277 18.23 10.80 5.31
C GLU A 277 18.32 12.01 4.35
N ASN A 278 18.17 11.77 3.05
CA ASN A 278 18.23 12.79 2.02
C ASN A 278 16.85 13.23 1.50
N VAL A 279 15.78 12.64 2.01
CA VAL A 279 14.40 13.05 1.68
C VAL A 279 14.21 14.52 2.04
N LYS A 280 13.80 15.33 1.06
CA LYS A 280 13.45 16.73 1.28
C LYS A 280 12.05 16.79 1.88
N LYS A 281 11.99 16.90 3.20
CA LYS A 281 10.71 17.10 3.88
C LYS A 281 10.03 18.40 3.42
N PRO A 282 8.70 18.37 3.19
CA PRO A 282 7.97 19.61 2.93
C PRO A 282 8.08 20.55 4.13
N VAL A 283 7.89 21.85 3.89
CA VAL A 283 7.95 22.85 4.97
C VAL A 283 6.58 22.94 5.64
N LEU A 284 6.53 22.61 6.92
CA LEU A 284 5.32 22.70 7.74
C LEU A 284 4.96 24.16 8.04
#